data_fe5c6f58d99aa19092b2c98c412d2381
#
_entry.id   fe5c6f58d99aa19092b2c98c412d2381
#
_cell.length_a   1.000
_cell.length_b   1.000
_cell.length_c   1.000
_cell.angle_alpha   90.00
_cell.angle_beta   90.00
_cell.angle_gamma   90.00
#
_symmetry.space_group_name_H-M   'P 1'
#
loop_
_entity.id
_entity.type
_entity.pdbx_description
1 polymer ?
#
loop_
_entity_poly.entity_id
_entity_poly.type
_entity_poly.pdbx_seq_one_letter_code
_entity_poly.pdbx_strand_id
1 'polypeptide(L)'
;MVETADQARDLTGMRVALVHAHPDDEAITTGGTIAQLVRRGAQVTVVTCTLGELGEVIGDPYRGLVGGESDQLGGFRVHELHAALVALGCNGPGHAPVHLGGAGRWRDSGMIGDPGNDDPRAFIGSGD
;
A
#
# COMPACT_ATOMS: atom_id res chain seq x y z
N MET A 1 19.10 -12.22 -31.19
CA MET A 1 17.65 -12.36 -31.27
C MET A 1 17.07 -11.57 -30.10
N VAL A 2 16.25 -10.58 -30.35
CA VAL A 2 15.60 -9.84 -29.26
C VAL A 2 14.45 -10.70 -28.77
N GLU A 3 14.49 -11.11 -27.52
CA GLU A 3 13.38 -11.81 -26.86
C GLU A 3 12.18 -10.86 -26.85
N THR A 4 11.12 -11.22 -27.55
CA THR A 4 9.90 -10.41 -27.53
C THR A 4 9.26 -10.51 -26.15
N ALA A 5 8.53 -9.46 -25.72
CA ALA A 5 7.85 -9.43 -24.42
C ALA A 5 6.91 -10.63 -24.19
N ASP A 6 6.58 -11.36 -25.25
CA ASP A 6 5.76 -12.57 -25.25
C ASP A 6 6.53 -13.85 -24.84
N GLN A 7 7.86 -13.78 -24.75
CA GLN A 7 8.73 -14.87 -24.30
C GLN A 7 9.17 -14.71 -22.82
N ALA A 8 8.60 -13.75 -22.12
CA ALA A 8 8.83 -13.58 -20.69
C ALA A 8 8.42 -14.87 -19.97
N ARG A 9 9.30 -15.36 -19.07
CA ARG A 9 9.07 -16.58 -18.29
C ARG A 9 7.70 -16.56 -17.64
N ASP A 10 6.91 -17.60 -17.83
CA ASP A 10 5.66 -17.82 -17.11
C ASP A 10 5.94 -17.95 -15.60
N LEU A 11 5.23 -17.18 -14.79
CA LEU A 11 5.35 -17.14 -13.35
C LEU A 11 4.12 -17.76 -12.64
N THR A 12 3.31 -18.51 -13.38
CA THR A 12 2.16 -19.22 -12.80
C THR A 12 2.61 -20.11 -11.63
N GLY A 13 1.95 -19.96 -10.49
CA GLY A 13 2.29 -20.65 -9.25
C GLY A 13 3.32 -19.90 -8.38
N MET A 14 3.98 -18.86 -8.88
CA MET A 14 4.85 -18.01 -8.07
C MET A 14 3.99 -17.08 -7.18
N ARG A 15 4.41 -16.94 -5.93
CA ARG A 15 3.79 -16.04 -4.95
C ARG A 15 4.81 -15.00 -4.53
N VAL A 16 4.45 -13.74 -4.64
CA VAL A 16 5.32 -12.59 -4.32
C VAL A 16 4.62 -11.70 -3.32
N ALA A 17 5.30 -11.37 -2.23
CA ALA A 17 4.85 -10.38 -1.27
C ALA A 17 5.71 -9.11 -1.41
N LEU A 18 5.06 -7.96 -1.46
CA LEU A 18 5.68 -6.65 -1.47
C LEU A 18 5.22 -5.90 -0.22
N VAL A 19 6.16 -5.39 0.56
CA VAL A 19 5.87 -4.72 1.83
C VAL A 19 6.22 -3.25 1.71
N HIS A 20 5.27 -2.39 1.99
CA HIS A 20 5.38 -0.94 1.92
C HIS A 20 4.91 -0.28 3.20
N ALA A 21 5.45 0.89 3.51
CA ALA A 21 5.09 1.62 4.72
C ALA A 21 3.63 2.12 4.66
N HIS A 22 3.24 2.74 3.55
CA HIS A 22 1.96 3.42 3.40
C HIS A 22 1.23 2.98 2.12
N PRO A 23 -0.10 3.12 2.08
CA PRO A 23 -0.86 3.04 0.82
C PRO A 23 -0.44 4.17 -0.13
N ASP A 24 0.01 3.85 -1.30
CA ASP A 24 0.54 4.60 -2.44
C ASP A 24 1.99 4.21 -2.80
N ASP A 25 2.81 3.85 -1.83
CA ASP A 25 4.21 3.44 -2.04
C ASP A 25 4.31 2.31 -3.08
N GLU A 26 3.38 1.36 -3.07
CA GLU A 26 3.35 0.24 -4.01
C GLU A 26 3.20 0.70 -5.46
N ALA A 27 2.35 1.70 -5.69
CA ALA A 27 2.12 2.23 -7.02
C ALA A 27 3.31 3.10 -7.49
N ILE A 28 3.85 3.93 -6.60
CA ILE A 28 4.93 4.86 -6.90
C ILE A 28 6.25 4.13 -7.13
N THR A 29 6.59 3.16 -6.28
CA THR A 29 7.92 2.51 -6.29
C THR A 29 7.95 1.20 -7.05
N THR A 30 6.89 0.41 -6.99
CA THR A 30 6.84 -0.95 -7.53
C THR A 30 5.68 -1.24 -8.48
N GLY A 31 4.90 -0.22 -8.87
CA GLY A 31 3.71 -0.42 -9.71
C GLY A 31 4.01 -1.15 -11.02
N GLY A 32 5.06 -0.75 -11.71
CA GLY A 32 5.49 -1.44 -12.94
C GLY A 32 5.89 -2.90 -12.70
N THR A 33 6.56 -3.17 -11.59
CA THR A 33 6.94 -4.53 -11.18
C THR A 33 5.70 -5.37 -10.87
N ILE A 34 4.74 -4.84 -10.11
CA ILE A 34 3.48 -5.51 -9.79
C ILE A 34 2.74 -5.88 -11.08
N ALA A 35 2.55 -4.91 -11.98
CA ALA A 35 1.86 -5.13 -13.24
C ALA A 35 2.54 -6.22 -14.08
N GLN A 36 3.87 -6.23 -14.14
CA GLN A 36 4.65 -7.24 -14.85
C GLN A 36 4.49 -8.64 -14.22
N LEU A 37 4.59 -8.74 -12.91
CA LEU A 37 4.46 -10.02 -12.19
C LEU A 37 3.08 -10.63 -12.40
N VAL A 38 2.02 -9.81 -12.22
CA VAL A 38 0.64 -10.25 -12.41
C VAL A 38 0.38 -10.67 -13.86
N ARG A 39 0.84 -9.88 -14.82
CA ARG A 39 0.70 -10.19 -16.26
C ARG A 39 1.37 -11.52 -16.62
N ARG A 40 2.44 -11.89 -15.93
CA ARG A 40 3.16 -13.16 -16.13
C ARG A 40 2.61 -14.32 -15.32
N GLY A 41 1.48 -14.12 -14.62
CA GLY A 41 0.77 -15.17 -13.90
C GLY A 41 1.15 -15.34 -12.42
N ALA A 42 2.01 -14.48 -11.86
CA ALA A 42 2.33 -14.52 -10.44
C ALA A 42 1.16 -14.03 -9.59
N GLN A 43 0.99 -14.62 -8.42
CA GLN A 43 0.12 -14.09 -7.38
C GLN A 43 0.89 -13.06 -6.55
N VAL A 44 0.45 -11.81 -6.60
CA VAL A 44 1.10 -10.70 -5.89
C VAL A 44 0.24 -10.29 -4.70
N THR A 45 0.83 -10.22 -3.52
CA THR A 45 0.21 -9.69 -2.31
C THR A 45 0.96 -8.43 -1.89
N VAL A 46 0.25 -7.32 -1.76
CA VAL A 46 0.80 -6.08 -1.21
C VAL A 46 0.45 -5.97 0.27
N VAL A 47 1.46 -5.77 1.08
CA VAL A 47 1.34 -5.54 2.53
C VAL A 47 1.66 -4.09 2.81
N THR A 48 0.75 -3.36 3.46
CA THR A 48 1.01 -2.02 3.98
C THR A 48 1.16 -2.06 5.49
N CYS A 49 2.14 -1.33 6.01
CA CYS A 49 2.40 -1.31 7.45
C CYS A 49 1.39 -0.46 8.21
N THR A 50 0.97 0.67 7.62
CA THR A 50 -0.04 1.58 8.18
C THR A 50 -1.14 1.84 7.15
N LEU A 51 -2.18 2.56 7.55
CA LEU A 51 -3.21 3.05 6.62
C LEU A 51 -2.89 4.45 6.07
N GLY A 52 -1.78 5.05 6.51
CA GLY A 52 -1.40 6.41 6.13
C GLY A 52 -2.33 7.48 6.69
N GLU A 53 -2.89 7.28 7.88
CA GLU A 53 -3.90 8.12 8.53
C GLU A 53 -3.44 9.55 8.78
N LEU A 54 -2.13 9.73 8.96
CA LEU A 54 -1.51 11.01 9.25
C LEU A 54 -0.84 11.63 8.00
N GLY A 55 -1.11 11.10 6.82
CA GLY A 55 -0.59 11.62 5.57
C GLY A 55 -1.09 13.02 5.23
N GLU A 56 -0.37 13.71 4.37
CA GLU A 56 -0.79 15.00 3.85
C GLU A 56 -2.05 14.87 2.99
N VAL A 57 -2.99 15.78 3.16
CA VAL A 57 -4.21 15.87 2.36
C VAL A 57 -4.08 17.06 1.40
N ILE A 58 -4.12 16.77 0.10
CA ILE A 58 -3.98 17.78 -0.96
C ILE A 58 -5.35 18.08 -1.57
N GLY A 59 -5.67 19.36 -1.65
CA GLY A 59 -6.89 19.85 -2.29
C GLY A 59 -8.02 20.16 -1.30
N ASP A 60 -8.65 21.31 -1.49
CA ASP A 60 -9.71 21.83 -0.62
C ASP A 60 -10.91 20.90 -0.43
N PRO A 61 -11.37 20.15 -1.46
CA PRO A 61 -12.51 19.24 -1.28
C PRO A 61 -12.23 18.11 -0.27
N TYR A 62 -10.96 17.80 -0.02
CA TYR A 62 -10.54 16.68 0.82
C TYR A 62 -10.02 17.09 2.19
N ARG A 63 -9.94 18.39 2.48
CA ARG A 63 -9.35 18.88 3.74
C ARG A 63 -9.99 18.30 5.00
N GLY A 64 -11.27 17.93 4.94
CA GLY A 64 -11.96 17.27 6.05
C GLY A 64 -11.45 15.87 6.36
N LEU A 65 -10.58 15.28 5.50
CA LEU A 65 -9.95 13.99 5.74
C LEU A 65 -8.69 14.07 6.61
N VAL A 66 -8.19 15.29 6.90
CA VAL A 66 -7.03 15.47 7.79
C VAL A 66 -7.30 14.77 9.12
N GLY A 67 -6.31 14.00 9.61
CA GLY A 67 -6.46 13.14 10.78
C GLY A 67 -6.94 13.85 12.04
N GLY A 68 -6.64 15.16 12.19
CA GLY A 68 -7.13 15.99 13.28
C GLY A 68 -8.59 16.46 13.14
N GLU A 69 -9.17 16.34 11.94
CA GLU A 69 -10.51 16.83 11.65
C GLU A 69 -11.57 15.73 11.78
N SER A 70 -11.36 14.57 11.15
CA SER A 70 -12.38 13.52 11.12
C SER A 70 -11.88 12.09 11.28
N ASP A 71 -10.57 11.89 11.30
CA ASP A 71 -9.93 10.56 11.37
C ASP A 71 -10.43 9.56 10.31
N GLN A 72 -10.79 10.05 9.12
CA GLN A 72 -11.33 9.21 8.04
C GLN A 72 -10.33 8.94 6.91
N LEU A 73 -9.17 9.59 6.93
CA LEU A 73 -8.17 9.48 5.89
C LEU A 73 -7.73 8.01 5.68
N GLY A 74 -7.56 7.26 6.76
CA GLY A 74 -7.16 5.85 6.68
C GLY A 74 -8.14 5.02 5.86
N GLY A 75 -9.44 5.17 6.09
CA GLY A 75 -10.47 4.47 5.32
C GLY A 75 -10.50 4.89 3.85
N PHE A 76 -10.34 6.18 3.59
CA PHE A 76 -10.25 6.71 2.23
C PHE A 76 -9.05 6.11 1.49
N ARG A 77 -7.88 6.06 2.12
CA ARG A 77 -6.65 5.50 1.54
C ARG A 77 -6.72 3.98 1.32
N VAL A 78 -7.45 3.24 2.15
CA VAL A 78 -7.75 1.82 1.89
C VAL A 78 -8.50 1.65 0.57
N HIS A 79 -9.47 2.52 0.31
CA HIS A 79 -10.20 2.51 -0.96
C HIS A 79 -9.30 2.85 -2.15
N GLU A 80 -8.44 3.86 -2.03
CA GLU A 80 -7.49 4.24 -3.07
C GLU A 80 -6.50 3.10 -3.36
N LEU A 81 -5.95 2.45 -2.32
CA LEU A 81 -5.06 1.30 -2.45
C LEU A 81 -5.74 0.17 -3.24
N HIS A 82 -6.97 -0.14 -2.88
CA HIS A 82 -7.73 -1.17 -3.61
C HIS A 82 -7.89 -0.82 -5.08
N ALA A 83 -8.27 0.41 -5.38
CA ALA A 83 -8.44 0.88 -6.77
C ALA A 83 -7.11 0.85 -7.54
N ALA A 84 -6.01 1.25 -6.91
CA ALA A 84 -4.68 1.19 -7.51
C ALA A 84 -4.27 -0.24 -7.85
N LEU A 85 -4.46 -1.19 -6.93
CA LEU A 85 -4.14 -2.60 -7.14
C LEU A 85 -4.97 -3.22 -8.26
N VAL A 86 -6.27 -2.89 -8.34
CA VAL A 86 -7.13 -3.30 -9.46
C VAL A 86 -6.59 -2.77 -10.78
N ALA A 87 -6.18 -1.49 -10.83
CA ALA A 87 -5.59 -0.89 -12.03
C ALA A 87 -4.28 -1.56 -12.46
N LEU A 88 -3.51 -2.10 -11.51
CA LEU A 88 -2.28 -2.85 -11.76
C LEU A 88 -2.52 -4.33 -12.16
N GLY A 89 -3.77 -4.76 -12.19
CA GLY A 89 -4.16 -6.12 -12.57
C GLY A 89 -4.39 -7.08 -11.40
N CYS A 90 -4.29 -6.61 -10.16
CA CYS A 90 -4.55 -7.40 -8.96
C CYS A 90 -6.07 -7.57 -8.75
N ASN A 91 -6.69 -8.39 -9.58
CA ASN A 91 -8.14 -8.59 -9.62
C ASN A 91 -8.49 -10.01 -9.17
N GLY A 92 -8.86 -10.22 -7.95
CA GLY A 92 -9.37 -11.52 -7.57
C GLY A 92 -8.74 -12.11 -6.32
N PRO A 93 -9.09 -13.37 -6.00
CA PRO A 93 -8.61 -14.04 -4.79
C PRO A 93 -7.08 -14.12 -4.75
N GLY A 94 -6.51 -13.81 -3.61
CA GLY A 94 -5.06 -13.85 -3.41
C GLY A 94 -4.32 -12.56 -3.76
N HIS A 95 -5.01 -11.55 -4.28
CA HIS A 95 -4.44 -10.22 -4.56
C HIS A 95 -5.00 -9.13 -3.63
N ALA A 96 -5.83 -9.47 -2.66
CA ALA A 96 -6.33 -8.50 -1.70
C ALA A 96 -5.16 -7.91 -0.88
N PRO A 97 -5.14 -6.60 -0.64
CA PRO A 97 -4.11 -5.99 0.19
C PRO A 97 -4.18 -6.51 1.62
N VAL A 98 -3.02 -6.63 2.25
CA VAL A 98 -2.89 -7.05 3.65
C VAL A 98 -2.38 -5.85 4.45
N HIS A 99 -3.02 -5.57 5.57
CA HIS A 99 -2.56 -4.57 6.52
C HIS A 99 -1.84 -5.27 7.68
N LEU A 100 -0.58 -4.91 7.91
CA LEU A 100 0.28 -5.57 8.89
C LEU A 100 -0.34 -5.54 10.30
N GLY A 101 -0.57 -6.71 10.86
CA GLY A 101 -1.21 -6.84 12.17
C GLY A 101 -2.71 -6.51 12.21
N GLY A 102 -3.32 -6.26 11.05
CA GLY A 102 -4.70 -5.79 10.90
C GLY A 102 -4.79 -4.28 10.61
N ALA A 103 -5.87 -3.87 9.97
CA ALA A 103 -6.09 -2.48 9.60
C ALA A 103 -6.07 -1.56 10.83
N GLY A 104 -5.22 -0.53 10.80
CA GLY A 104 -5.08 0.44 11.89
C GLY A 104 -4.29 -0.05 13.10
N ARG A 105 -3.67 -1.24 13.04
CA ARG A 105 -2.83 -1.73 14.15
C ARG A 105 -1.60 -0.83 14.35
N TRP A 106 -0.98 -0.40 13.27
CA TRP A 106 0.19 0.46 13.29
C TRP A 106 -0.10 1.80 12.64
N ARG A 107 0.61 2.81 13.10
CA ARG A 107 0.41 4.20 12.69
C ARG A 107 1.75 4.94 12.68
N ASP A 108 1.94 5.87 11.75
CA ASP A 108 3.03 6.84 11.78
C ASP A 108 2.64 8.09 10.98
N SER A 109 3.45 9.14 11.11
CA SER A 109 3.26 10.37 10.33
C SER A 109 4.01 10.34 9.00
N GLY A 110 4.97 9.44 8.84
CA GLY A 110 5.93 9.45 7.74
C GLY A 110 7.01 10.55 7.87
N MET A 111 6.99 11.35 8.94
CA MET A 111 7.88 12.50 9.14
C MET A 111 8.64 12.39 10.46
N ILE A 112 9.96 12.64 10.40
CA ILE A 112 10.82 12.64 11.59
C ILE A 112 10.42 13.79 12.51
N GLY A 113 10.25 13.50 13.80
CA GLY A 113 9.94 14.50 14.83
C GLY A 113 8.50 14.99 14.86
N ASP A 114 7.61 14.38 14.09
CA ASP A 114 6.19 14.70 14.12
C ASP A 114 5.55 14.19 15.42
N PRO A 115 4.68 14.98 16.09
CA PRO A 115 3.97 14.55 17.29
C PRO A 115 3.11 13.28 17.11
N GLY A 116 2.69 12.97 15.90
CA GLY A 116 1.98 11.73 15.59
C GLY A 116 2.79 10.47 15.89
N ASN A 117 4.12 10.58 15.98
CA ASN A 117 5.00 9.48 16.34
C ASN A 117 4.99 9.15 17.84
N ASP A 118 4.34 9.96 18.67
CA ASP A 118 4.12 9.70 20.10
C ASP A 118 2.90 8.80 20.35
N ASP A 119 2.13 8.47 19.31
CA ASP A 119 1.00 7.53 19.41
C ASP A 119 1.52 6.14 19.84
N PRO A 120 0.84 5.46 20.78
CA PRO A 120 1.22 4.11 21.21
C PRO A 120 1.25 3.07 20.07
N ARG A 121 0.60 3.36 18.95
CA ARG A 121 0.61 2.51 17.75
C ARG A 121 1.71 2.89 16.75
N ALA A 122 2.50 3.93 17.04
CA ALA A 122 3.58 4.32 16.14
C ALA A 122 4.67 3.24 16.10
N PHE A 123 5.15 2.93 14.90
CA PHE A 123 6.23 1.94 14.73
C PHE A 123 7.48 2.31 15.52
N ILE A 124 7.85 3.57 15.54
CA ILE A 124 9.07 4.05 16.21
C ILE A 124 9.06 3.79 17.72
N GLY A 125 7.88 3.68 18.34
CA GLY A 125 7.71 3.41 19.76
C GLY A 125 7.30 1.97 20.09
N SER A 126 7.16 1.13 19.06
CA SER A 126 6.60 -0.22 19.24
C SER A 126 7.63 -1.18 19.75
N GLY A 127 8.56 -0.99 20.50
CA GLY A 127 9.46 -1.98 21.14
C GLY A 127 9.60 -3.33 20.42
N ASP A 128 10.59 -4.07 20.78
CA ASP A 128 10.87 -5.40 20.16
C ASP A 128 9.76 -6.41 20.44
#